data_e41837404cddad2f61e4e37e348a8d55
#
_entry.id   e41837404cddad2f61e4e37e348a8d55
#
_cell.length_a   1.000
_cell.length_b   1.000
_cell.length_c   1.000
_cell.angle_alpha   90.00
_cell.angle_beta   90.00
_cell.angle_gamma   90.00
#
_symmetry.space_group_name_H-M   'P 1'
#
loop_
_entity.id
_entity.type
_entity.pdbx_description
1 polymer ?
#
loop_
_entity_poly.entity_id
_entity_poly.type
_entity_poly.pdbx_seq_one_letter_code
_entity_poly.pdbx_strand_id
1 'polypeptide(L)'
;NKFRWVNRLNQKRQAAFVRRKMREHGFGDETVLWCYSPSSCDIVEHLPHSKLVYDCVDRHSAYKGHINPKVVDKMECDLAKPADQVFATAVGLAETLEKVNPTTQMIPNGAAYEIFSRVQTEKDTLPCPEDMKDLPHPIYGFVGMLQECIDYALIEKLAKERPDATIFLIVLS
;
A
#
# COMPACT_ATOMS: atom_id res chain seq x y z
N ASN A 1 -13.43 -8.48 -0.61
CA ASN A 1 -13.11 -9.87 -1.01
C ASN A 1 -13.47 -10.90 0.06
N LYS A 2 -14.75 -11.01 0.39
CA LYS A 2 -15.24 -11.99 1.36
C LYS A 2 -15.32 -13.39 0.75
N PHE A 3 -15.71 -13.49 -0.52
CA PHE A 3 -15.91 -14.74 -1.25
C PHE A 3 -15.13 -14.77 -2.56
N ARG A 4 -14.29 -15.78 -2.75
CA ARG A 4 -13.46 -15.96 -3.95
C ARG A 4 -14.28 -16.07 -5.25
N TRP A 5 -15.39 -16.78 -5.22
CA TRP A 5 -16.23 -16.97 -6.42
C TRP A 5 -16.82 -15.65 -6.95
N VAL A 6 -17.13 -14.70 -6.05
CA VAL A 6 -17.61 -13.37 -6.44
C VAL A 6 -16.49 -12.62 -7.18
N ASN A 7 -15.26 -12.69 -6.67
CA ASN A 7 -14.10 -12.09 -7.33
C ASN A 7 -13.93 -12.66 -8.74
N ARG A 8 -13.92 -13.98 -8.89
CA ARG A 8 -13.79 -14.66 -10.19
C ARG A 8 -14.84 -14.19 -11.19
N LEU A 9 -16.11 -14.12 -10.78
CA LEU A 9 -17.19 -13.67 -11.65
C LEU A 9 -16.99 -12.20 -12.08
N ASN A 10 -16.63 -11.33 -11.14
CA ASN A 10 -16.40 -9.93 -11.43
C ASN A 10 -15.19 -9.74 -12.35
N GLN A 11 -14.08 -10.39 -12.07
CA GLN A 11 -12.85 -10.30 -12.86
C GLN A 11 -13.05 -10.83 -14.28
N LYS A 12 -13.80 -11.94 -14.44
CA LYS A 12 -14.15 -12.47 -15.76
C LYS A 12 -15.00 -11.48 -16.59
N ARG A 13 -15.95 -10.79 -15.95
CA ARG A 13 -16.72 -9.74 -16.62
C ARG A 13 -15.85 -8.54 -17.01
N GLN A 14 -14.98 -8.11 -16.10
CA GLN A 14 -14.06 -7.00 -16.33
C GLN A 14 -13.05 -7.34 -17.44
N ALA A 15 -12.59 -8.57 -17.53
CA ALA A 15 -11.63 -9.00 -18.56
C ALA A 15 -12.09 -8.70 -19.98
N ALA A 16 -13.37 -8.88 -20.28
CA ALA A 16 -13.90 -8.58 -21.61
C ALA A 16 -13.80 -7.08 -21.95
N PHE A 17 -14.11 -6.23 -20.97
CA PHE A 17 -13.97 -4.77 -21.11
C PHE A 17 -12.49 -4.37 -21.27
N VAL A 18 -11.62 -4.87 -20.37
CA VAL A 18 -10.18 -4.56 -20.40
C VAL A 18 -9.55 -5.02 -21.73
N ARG A 19 -9.81 -6.26 -22.20
CA ARG A 19 -9.32 -6.72 -23.49
C ARG A 19 -9.75 -5.86 -24.67
N ARG A 20 -11.00 -5.36 -24.63
CA ARG A 20 -11.47 -4.43 -25.66
C ARG A 20 -10.63 -3.15 -25.63
N LYS A 21 -10.41 -2.57 -24.42
CA LYS A 21 -9.58 -1.37 -24.26
C LYS A 21 -8.12 -1.59 -24.65
N MET A 22 -7.55 -2.71 -24.29
CA MET A 22 -6.20 -3.07 -24.71
C MET A 22 -6.08 -3.04 -26.24
N ARG A 23 -7.01 -3.68 -26.96
CA ARG A 23 -7.02 -3.66 -28.44
C ARG A 23 -7.22 -2.25 -29.01
N GLU A 24 -8.13 -1.47 -28.46
CA GLU A 24 -8.38 -0.07 -28.88
C GLU A 24 -7.10 0.78 -28.76
N HIS A 25 -6.21 0.47 -27.82
CA HIS A 25 -4.98 1.20 -27.54
C HIS A 25 -3.70 0.47 -28.04
N GLY A 26 -3.84 -0.57 -28.82
CA GLY A 26 -2.70 -1.29 -29.40
C GLY A 26 -1.92 -2.20 -28.44
N PHE A 27 -2.45 -2.52 -27.26
CA PHE A 27 -1.86 -3.50 -26.35
C PHE A 27 -2.20 -4.93 -26.81
N GLY A 28 -1.18 -5.77 -26.93
CA GLY A 28 -1.27 -7.17 -27.36
C GLY A 28 -0.49 -8.11 -26.45
N ASP A 29 -0.02 -9.22 -27.02
CA ASP A 29 0.67 -10.29 -26.29
C ASP A 29 2.01 -9.85 -25.68
N GLU A 30 2.64 -8.80 -26.22
CA GLU A 30 3.88 -8.21 -25.66
C GLU A 30 3.65 -7.27 -24.44
N THR A 31 2.41 -7.19 -23.95
CA THR A 31 2.06 -6.33 -22.82
C THR A 31 2.63 -6.88 -21.52
N VAL A 32 3.14 -5.99 -20.65
CA VAL A 32 3.44 -6.29 -19.25
C VAL A 32 2.23 -5.99 -18.40
N LEU A 33 1.71 -6.99 -17.69
CA LEU A 33 0.68 -6.78 -16.68
C LEU A 33 1.33 -6.46 -15.35
N TRP A 34 1.07 -5.25 -14.85
CA TRP A 34 1.55 -4.81 -13.54
C TRP A 34 0.38 -4.75 -12.56
N CYS A 35 0.38 -5.64 -11.57
CA CYS A 35 -0.72 -5.82 -10.64
C CYS A 35 -0.33 -5.38 -9.23
N TYR A 36 -1.18 -4.58 -8.58
CA TYR A 36 -1.01 -4.13 -7.20
C TYR A 36 -1.92 -4.86 -6.21
N SER A 37 -3.07 -5.32 -6.65
CA SER A 37 -4.07 -5.92 -5.77
C SER A 37 -4.11 -7.44 -5.92
N PRO A 38 -4.10 -8.20 -4.81
CA PRO A 38 -4.33 -9.65 -4.83
C PRO A 38 -5.59 -10.07 -5.60
N SER A 39 -6.62 -9.20 -5.62
CA SER A 39 -7.86 -9.48 -6.37
C SER A 39 -7.67 -9.62 -7.87
N SER A 40 -6.55 -9.10 -8.41
CA SER A 40 -6.21 -9.23 -9.83
C SER A 40 -5.82 -10.64 -10.25
N CYS A 41 -5.55 -11.55 -9.32
CA CYS A 41 -5.16 -12.94 -9.63
C CYS A 41 -6.14 -13.66 -10.56
N ASP A 42 -7.43 -13.31 -10.52
CA ASP A 42 -8.46 -13.97 -11.32
C ASP A 42 -8.67 -13.34 -12.72
N ILE A 43 -8.08 -12.16 -13.00
CA ILE A 43 -8.17 -11.51 -14.33
C ILE A 43 -6.97 -11.83 -15.21
N VAL A 44 -5.81 -12.11 -14.62
CA VAL A 44 -4.54 -12.30 -15.34
C VAL A 44 -4.66 -13.33 -16.45
N GLU A 45 -5.24 -14.52 -16.17
CA GLU A 45 -5.43 -15.59 -17.14
C GLU A 45 -6.32 -15.21 -18.34
N HIS A 46 -7.06 -14.12 -18.23
CA HIS A 46 -8.00 -13.64 -19.25
C HIS A 46 -7.45 -12.47 -20.07
N LEU A 47 -6.26 -11.98 -19.79
CA LEU A 47 -5.65 -10.85 -20.48
C LEU A 47 -4.39 -11.30 -21.25
N PRO A 48 -4.19 -10.84 -22.51
CA PRO A 48 -2.94 -11.09 -23.23
C PRO A 48 -1.78 -10.37 -22.54
N HIS A 49 -0.66 -11.06 -22.34
CA HIS A 49 0.55 -10.49 -21.76
C HIS A 49 1.76 -11.37 -21.99
N SER A 50 2.94 -10.77 -22.06
CA SER A 50 4.23 -11.46 -22.12
C SER A 50 4.88 -11.62 -20.74
N LYS A 51 4.57 -10.69 -19.81
CA LYS A 51 5.13 -10.64 -18.47
C LYS A 51 4.06 -10.26 -17.45
N LEU A 52 4.16 -10.88 -16.28
CA LEU A 52 3.35 -10.57 -15.12
C LEU A 52 4.25 -10.04 -13.99
N VAL A 53 3.94 -8.84 -13.51
CA VAL A 53 4.59 -8.24 -12.33
C VAL A 53 3.56 -8.09 -11.23
N TYR A 54 3.89 -8.57 -10.04
CA TYR A 54 3.12 -8.28 -8.83
C TYR A 54 3.90 -7.32 -7.93
N ASP A 55 3.32 -6.17 -7.64
CA ASP A 55 3.87 -5.13 -6.80
C ASP A 55 3.06 -5.07 -5.49
N CYS A 56 3.60 -5.71 -4.45
CA CYS A 56 2.99 -5.80 -3.14
C CYS A 56 3.33 -4.57 -2.31
N VAL A 57 2.44 -3.60 -2.35
CA VAL A 57 2.62 -2.32 -1.64
C VAL A 57 2.13 -2.36 -0.20
N ASP A 58 1.29 -3.35 0.16
CA ASP A 58 0.66 -3.40 1.48
C ASP A 58 0.20 -4.83 1.84
N ARG A 59 -0.01 -5.10 3.12
CA ARG A 59 -0.61 -6.35 3.60
C ARG A 59 -2.13 -6.29 3.48
N HIS A 60 -2.66 -6.57 2.29
CA HIS A 60 -4.09 -6.47 1.99
C HIS A 60 -4.98 -7.34 2.89
N SER A 61 -4.47 -8.46 3.41
CA SER A 61 -5.22 -9.33 4.33
C SER A 61 -5.38 -8.76 5.72
N ALA A 62 -4.61 -7.73 6.10
CA ALA A 62 -4.70 -7.06 7.39
C ALA A 62 -5.77 -5.97 7.44
N TYR A 63 -6.35 -5.58 6.30
CA TYR A 63 -7.39 -4.57 6.28
C TYR A 63 -8.65 -5.04 6.99
N LYS A 64 -9.22 -4.16 7.81
CA LYS A 64 -10.49 -4.41 8.49
C LYS A 64 -11.68 -4.23 7.53
N GLY A 65 -12.84 -4.76 7.91
CA GLY A 65 -14.09 -4.61 7.17
C GLY A 65 -14.52 -5.87 6.41
N HIS A 66 -15.11 -5.71 5.22
CA HIS A 66 -15.74 -6.81 4.47
C HIS A 66 -14.75 -7.69 3.68
N ILE A 67 -13.63 -8.08 4.31
CA ILE A 67 -12.68 -9.01 3.72
C ILE A 67 -12.56 -10.29 4.56
N ASN A 68 -12.15 -11.38 3.92
CA ASN A 68 -11.72 -12.59 4.61
C ASN A 68 -10.20 -12.71 4.43
N PRO A 69 -9.39 -12.56 5.48
CA PRO A 69 -7.94 -12.60 5.38
C PRO A 69 -7.41 -13.85 4.66
N LYS A 70 -7.93 -15.04 5.00
CA LYS A 70 -7.52 -16.31 4.36
C LYS A 70 -7.80 -16.34 2.85
N VAL A 71 -8.90 -15.70 2.42
CA VAL A 71 -9.23 -15.59 0.99
C VAL A 71 -8.25 -14.65 0.30
N VAL A 72 -7.93 -13.52 0.94
CA VAL A 72 -7.00 -12.53 0.40
C VAL A 72 -5.57 -13.09 0.33
N ASP A 73 -5.08 -13.74 1.40
CA ASP A 73 -3.76 -14.39 1.41
C ASP A 73 -3.64 -15.44 0.29
N LYS A 74 -4.72 -16.24 0.07
CA LYS A 74 -4.72 -17.18 -1.03
C LYS A 74 -4.70 -16.51 -2.40
N MET A 75 -5.44 -15.41 -2.57
CA MET A 75 -5.41 -14.62 -3.81
C MET A 75 -4.04 -14.03 -4.08
N GLU A 76 -3.36 -13.54 -3.03
CA GLU A 76 -2.00 -13.04 -3.10
C GLU A 76 -1.01 -14.13 -3.55
N CYS A 77 -1.07 -15.31 -2.93
CA CYS A 77 -0.26 -16.45 -3.37
C CYS A 77 -0.54 -16.85 -4.83
N ASP A 78 -1.83 -16.87 -5.23
CA ASP A 78 -2.24 -17.22 -6.58
C ASP A 78 -1.78 -16.18 -7.62
N LEU A 79 -1.59 -14.92 -7.22
CA LEU A 79 -1.05 -13.86 -8.07
C LEU A 79 0.49 -13.89 -8.09
N ALA A 80 1.12 -14.00 -6.92
CA ALA A 80 2.57 -13.94 -6.79
C ALA A 80 3.26 -15.16 -7.41
N LYS A 81 2.68 -16.36 -7.25
CA LYS A 81 3.31 -17.61 -7.69
C LYS A 81 3.62 -17.65 -9.19
N PRO A 82 2.72 -17.26 -10.12
CA PRO A 82 2.99 -17.25 -11.56
C PRO A 82 3.71 -15.98 -12.03
N ALA A 83 3.92 -14.97 -11.17
CA ALA A 83 4.54 -13.72 -11.58
C ALA A 83 6.00 -13.92 -12.01
N ASP A 84 6.39 -13.28 -13.10
CA ASP A 84 7.79 -13.24 -13.57
C ASP A 84 8.67 -12.45 -12.60
N GLN A 85 8.10 -11.43 -11.98
CA GLN A 85 8.75 -10.59 -10.98
C GLN A 85 7.77 -10.20 -9.88
N VAL A 86 8.23 -10.26 -8.64
CA VAL A 86 7.49 -9.75 -7.47
C VAL A 86 8.31 -8.64 -6.82
N PHE A 87 7.65 -7.52 -6.52
CA PHE A 87 8.19 -6.45 -5.69
C PHE A 87 7.44 -6.38 -4.38
N ALA A 88 8.13 -5.95 -3.32
CA ALA A 88 7.54 -5.71 -2.02
C ALA A 88 8.13 -4.44 -1.39
N THR A 89 7.30 -3.61 -0.78
CA THR A 89 7.73 -2.32 -0.24
C THR A 89 8.30 -2.39 1.18
N ALA A 90 8.17 -3.54 1.86
CA ALA A 90 8.61 -3.72 3.23
C ALA A 90 9.22 -5.11 3.46
N VAL A 91 10.16 -5.19 4.43
CA VAL A 91 10.87 -6.43 4.77
C VAL A 91 9.90 -7.59 5.05
N GLY A 92 8.92 -7.41 5.92
CA GLY A 92 7.98 -8.48 6.29
C GLY A 92 7.07 -8.96 5.15
N LEU A 93 6.82 -8.11 4.13
CA LEU A 93 6.14 -8.50 2.90
C LEU A 93 7.09 -9.33 2.02
N ALA A 94 8.31 -8.85 1.83
CA ALA A 94 9.32 -9.54 1.03
C ALA A 94 9.60 -10.95 1.58
N GLU A 95 9.88 -11.10 2.88
CA GLU A 95 10.12 -12.40 3.54
C GLU A 95 8.96 -13.39 3.39
N THR A 96 7.73 -12.87 3.33
CA THR A 96 6.53 -13.71 3.13
C THR A 96 6.41 -14.15 1.68
N LEU A 97 6.61 -13.24 0.73
CA LEU A 97 6.44 -13.49 -0.69
C LEU A 97 7.61 -14.26 -1.32
N GLU A 98 8.81 -14.11 -0.80
CA GLU A 98 10.00 -14.86 -1.25
C GLU A 98 9.81 -16.38 -1.11
N LYS A 99 9.05 -16.82 -0.09
CA LYS A 99 8.66 -18.23 0.11
C LYS A 99 7.69 -18.74 -0.96
N VAL A 100 6.99 -17.83 -1.65
CA VAL A 100 6.00 -18.13 -2.70
C VAL A 100 6.63 -18.00 -4.08
N ASN A 101 7.44 -16.95 -4.28
CA ASN A 101 8.12 -16.65 -5.52
C ASN A 101 9.54 -16.12 -5.25
N PRO A 102 10.59 -16.86 -5.62
CA PRO A 102 12.00 -16.49 -5.36
C PRO A 102 12.48 -15.28 -6.17
N THR A 103 11.71 -14.79 -7.14
CA THR A 103 12.03 -13.53 -7.86
C THR A 103 11.68 -12.29 -7.04
N THR A 104 11.17 -12.45 -5.80
CA THR A 104 10.77 -11.35 -4.94
C THR A 104 11.95 -10.44 -4.61
N GLN A 105 11.78 -9.14 -4.83
CA GLN A 105 12.75 -8.11 -4.49
C GLN A 105 12.09 -7.04 -3.62
N MET A 106 12.80 -6.61 -2.58
CA MET A 106 12.35 -5.49 -1.76
C MET A 106 12.75 -4.18 -2.41
N ILE A 107 11.75 -3.34 -2.72
CA ILE A 107 11.93 -1.97 -3.20
C ILE A 107 11.07 -1.08 -2.31
N PRO A 108 11.64 -0.38 -1.33
CA PRO A 108 10.89 0.48 -0.42
C PRO A 108 10.31 1.70 -1.15
N ASN A 109 9.26 2.26 -0.58
CA ASN A 109 8.68 3.50 -1.08
C ASN A 109 9.72 4.64 -1.02
N GLY A 110 9.71 5.47 -2.06
CA GLY A 110 10.53 6.68 -2.10
C GLY A 110 9.91 7.83 -1.31
N ALA A 111 10.72 8.83 -1.02
CA ALA A 111 10.29 10.10 -0.46
C ALA A 111 10.89 11.27 -1.24
N ALA A 112 10.27 12.45 -1.15
CA ALA A 112 10.80 13.68 -1.73
C ALA A 112 12.00 14.18 -0.87
N TYR A 113 13.14 13.54 -1.04
CA TYR A 113 14.34 13.75 -0.23
C TYR A 113 14.75 15.23 -0.13
N GLU A 114 14.71 15.97 -1.25
CA GLU A 114 15.08 17.37 -1.30
C GLU A 114 14.21 18.25 -0.39
N ILE A 115 12.93 17.89 -0.23
CA ILE A 115 12.00 18.61 0.64
C ILE A 115 12.31 18.31 2.11
N PHE A 116 12.42 17.03 2.44
CA PHE A 116 12.61 16.62 3.83
C PHE A 116 14.02 16.87 4.37
N SER A 117 15.06 16.81 3.52
CA SER A 117 16.44 17.09 3.92
C SER A 117 16.66 18.54 4.33
N ARG A 118 15.83 19.48 3.87
CA ARG A 118 15.89 20.88 4.29
C ARG A 118 15.74 21.05 5.80
N VAL A 119 14.94 20.20 6.45
CA VAL A 119 14.81 20.22 7.92
C VAL A 119 16.14 20.01 8.62
N GLN A 120 17.04 19.23 8.02
CA GLN A 120 18.38 18.97 8.56
C GLN A 120 19.36 20.13 8.34
N THR A 121 19.28 20.75 7.16
CA THR A 121 20.24 21.80 6.73
C THR A 121 19.78 23.20 7.06
N GLU A 122 18.47 23.44 7.17
CA GLU A 122 17.86 24.75 7.29
C GLU A 122 17.00 24.90 8.59
N LYS A 123 17.15 23.97 9.55
CA LYS A 123 16.26 23.92 10.75
C LYS A 123 16.17 25.23 11.52
N ASP A 124 17.26 26.00 11.55
CA ASP A 124 17.32 27.27 12.28
C ASP A 124 16.75 28.48 11.48
N THR A 125 16.50 28.27 10.18
CA THR A 125 15.97 29.28 9.25
C THR A 125 14.57 29.00 8.75
N LEU A 126 14.10 27.76 8.90
CA LEU A 126 12.73 27.39 8.53
C LEU A 126 11.74 28.10 9.46
N PRO A 127 10.73 28.79 8.91
CA PRO A 127 9.74 29.45 9.74
C PRO A 127 8.90 28.42 10.49
N CYS A 128 8.76 28.60 11.80
CA CYS A 128 7.79 27.83 12.57
C CYS A 128 6.36 28.26 12.14
N PRO A 129 5.46 27.33 11.82
CA PRO A 129 4.06 27.65 11.55
C PRO A 129 3.44 28.41 12.72
N GLU A 130 2.52 29.35 12.41
CA GLU A 130 1.95 30.26 13.41
C GLU A 130 1.20 29.48 14.51
N ASP A 131 0.47 28.44 14.11
CA ASP A 131 -0.30 27.55 14.99
C ASP A 131 0.58 26.60 15.84
N MET A 132 1.89 26.58 15.61
CA MET A 132 2.81 25.74 16.37
C MET A 132 3.78 26.53 17.28
N LYS A 133 3.84 27.84 17.17
CA LYS A 133 4.86 28.68 17.85
C LYS A 133 4.84 28.57 19.36
N ASP A 134 3.64 28.55 19.95
CA ASP A 134 3.45 28.62 21.39
C ASP A 134 3.00 27.28 22.01
N LEU A 135 3.16 26.17 21.27
CA LEU A 135 2.77 24.87 21.78
C LEU A 135 3.75 24.34 22.83
N PRO A 136 3.24 23.75 23.92
CA PRO A 136 4.08 23.07 24.91
C PRO A 136 4.94 21.98 24.30
N HIS A 137 6.19 21.87 24.75
CA HIS A 137 7.12 20.82 24.34
C HIS A 137 7.24 19.72 25.40
N PRO A 138 7.52 18.46 24.98
CA PRO A 138 7.76 18.01 23.59
C PRO A 138 6.49 17.96 22.76
N ILE A 139 6.66 18.08 21.42
CA ILE A 139 5.56 17.90 20.47
C ILE A 139 5.66 16.48 19.86
N TYR A 140 4.61 15.70 20.00
CA TYR A 140 4.45 14.39 19.33
C TYR A 140 3.59 14.58 18.08
N GLY A 141 4.23 14.55 16.91
CA GLY A 141 3.56 14.80 15.63
C GLY A 141 3.16 13.51 14.92
N PHE A 142 1.96 13.48 14.36
CA PHE A 142 1.53 12.49 13.38
C PHE A 142 1.06 13.20 12.11
N VAL A 143 1.50 12.71 10.96
CA VAL A 143 1.06 13.18 9.63
C VAL A 143 0.52 11.99 8.86
N GLY A 144 -0.75 12.04 8.46
CA GLY A 144 -1.37 10.94 7.70
C GLY A 144 -2.89 10.92 7.79
N MET A 145 -3.49 9.89 7.22
CA MET A 145 -4.93 9.67 7.33
C MET A 145 -5.28 9.05 8.69
N LEU A 146 -6.26 9.59 9.38
CA LEU A 146 -6.80 9.00 10.61
C LEU A 146 -7.72 7.83 10.25
N GLN A 147 -7.16 6.62 10.28
CA GLN A 147 -7.83 5.38 9.90
C GLN A 147 -7.90 4.39 11.07
N GLU A 148 -8.60 3.28 10.86
CA GLU A 148 -8.77 2.21 11.86
C GLU A 148 -7.45 1.50 12.27
N CYS A 149 -6.37 1.69 11.52
CA CYS A 149 -5.04 1.15 11.84
C CYS A 149 -4.33 1.96 12.93
N ILE A 150 -4.84 3.15 13.30
CA ILE A 150 -4.27 3.97 14.36
C ILE A 150 -4.77 3.49 15.72
N ASP A 151 -3.84 3.30 16.64
CA ASP A 151 -4.15 2.99 18.04
C ASP A 151 -4.54 4.26 18.81
N TYR A 152 -5.81 4.62 18.72
CA TYR A 152 -6.34 5.79 19.45
C TYR A 152 -6.24 5.65 20.96
N ALA A 153 -6.26 4.42 21.51
CA ALA A 153 -6.11 4.20 22.93
C ALA A 153 -4.68 4.53 23.40
N LEU A 154 -3.67 4.25 22.55
CA LEU A 154 -2.29 4.64 22.80
C LEU A 154 -2.14 6.16 22.80
N ILE A 155 -2.76 6.86 21.84
CA ILE A 155 -2.74 8.32 21.76
C ILE A 155 -3.40 8.94 23.01
N GLU A 156 -4.56 8.43 23.41
CA GLU A 156 -5.26 8.88 24.60
C GLU A 156 -4.43 8.65 25.87
N LYS A 157 -3.79 7.49 25.98
CA LYS A 157 -2.88 7.19 27.09
C LYS A 157 -1.71 8.15 27.13
N LEU A 158 -1.07 8.41 26.00
CA LEU A 158 0.03 9.37 25.89
C LEU A 158 -0.40 10.76 26.34
N ALA A 159 -1.56 11.24 25.90
CA ALA A 159 -2.11 12.54 26.30
C ALA A 159 -2.36 12.66 27.80
N LYS A 160 -2.82 11.57 28.45
CA LYS A 160 -3.04 11.53 29.90
C LYS A 160 -1.75 11.49 30.72
N GLU A 161 -0.76 10.73 30.23
CA GLU A 161 0.53 10.55 30.94
C GLU A 161 1.51 11.71 30.71
N ARG A 162 1.31 12.49 29.64
CA ARG A 162 2.17 13.63 29.31
C ARG A 162 1.34 14.91 29.12
N PRO A 163 0.72 15.44 30.18
CA PRO A 163 -0.07 16.67 30.10
C PRO A 163 0.80 17.92 29.84
N ASP A 164 2.12 17.77 29.97
CA ASP A 164 3.15 18.79 29.68
C ASP A 164 3.46 18.88 28.17
N ALA A 165 3.03 17.91 27.37
CA ALA A 165 3.37 17.79 25.97
C ALA A 165 2.18 18.13 25.05
N THR A 166 2.48 18.41 23.79
CA THR A 166 1.48 18.58 22.73
C THR A 166 1.41 17.33 21.85
N ILE A 167 0.20 16.87 21.54
CA ILE A 167 -0.03 15.88 20.48
C ILE A 167 -0.61 16.59 19.27
N PHE A 168 0.12 16.61 18.17
CA PHE A 168 -0.21 17.33 16.95
C PHE A 168 -0.55 16.34 15.84
N LEU A 169 -1.81 16.35 15.35
CA LEU A 169 -2.28 15.44 14.33
C LEU A 169 -2.60 16.20 13.04
N ILE A 170 -1.81 15.99 11.99
CA ILE A 170 -2.03 16.57 10.66
C ILE A 170 -2.73 15.53 9.82
N VAL A 171 -3.98 15.83 9.42
CA VAL A 171 -4.80 14.95 8.59
C VAL A 171 -4.70 15.38 7.14
N LEU A 172 -4.27 14.46 6.28
CA LEU A 172 -4.30 14.67 4.83
C LEU A 172 -5.72 14.36 4.33
N SER A 173 -6.38 15.36 3.78
CA SER A 173 -7.71 15.26 3.18
C SER A 173 -7.66 14.82 1.72
#